data_2c701f2540e047c36c7f0ea6d8422150
#
_entry.id   2c701f2540e047c36c7f0ea6d8422150
#
_cell.length_a   1.000
_cell.length_b   1.000
_cell.length_c   1.000
_cell.angle_alpha   90.00
_cell.angle_beta   90.00
_cell.angle_gamma   90.00
#
_symmetry.space_group_name_H-M   'P 1'
#
loop_
_entity.id
_entity.type
_entity.pdbx_description
1 polymer ?
#
loop_
_entity_poly.entity_id
_entity_poly.type
_entity_poly.pdbx_seq_one_letter_code
_entity_poly.pdbx_strand_id
1 'polypeptide(L)'
;MKLRWTCIVFLALFITFLPFCPLPLYAQTQKEVQYIKAYLGGHEVQVTYREGGPIYGTFFFLDVHFCASGRYLLFGQSRKQTVLGNEQVNNWNDSGSWDVVTFQGHAALQYVATSGARDIIPMEVLPDGRVHPLTGASMQQIGRAQCK
;
A
#
# COMPACT_ATOMS: atom_id res chain seq x y z
N MET A 1 -35.59 32.33 -49.16
CA MET A 1 -34.34 32.72 -48.51
C MET A 1 -34.49 32.57 -47.01
N LYS A 2 -34.81 31.36 -46.51
CA LYS A 2 -34.94 31.04 -45.04
C LYS A 2 -34.58 29.59 -44.76
N LEU A 3 -33.39 29.16 -45.20
CA LEU A 3 -32.96 27.77 -44.96
C LEU A 3 -31.45 27.62 -44.78
N ARG A 4 -30.81 28.49 -44.00
CA ARG A 4 -29.36 28.40 -43.76
C ARG A 4 -28.93 28.59 -42.30
N TRP A 5 -29.86 28.73 -41.35
CA TRP A 5 -29.52 28.97 -39.94
C TRP A 5 -29.78 27.78 -39.03
N THR A 6 -30.43 26.72 -39.47
CA THR A 6 -30.78 25.56 -38.63
C THR A 6 -29.66 24.50 -38.56
N CYS A 7 -28.73 24.48 -39.50
CA CYS A 7 -27.63 23.49 -39.47
C CYS A 7 -26.44 23.87 -38.55
N ILE A 8 -26.28 25.16 -38.21
CA ILE A 8 -25.12 25.62 -37.40
C ILE A 8 -25.39 25.41 -35.90
N VAL A 9 -26.66 25.46 -35.49
CA VAL A 9 -27.02 25.26 -34.06
C VAL A 9 -26.95 23.78 -33.63
N PHE A 10 -27.14 22.84 -34.60
CA PHE A 10 -27.00 21.42 -34.29
C PHE A 10 -25.57 20.93 -34.19
N LEU A 11 -24.61 21.61 -34.83
CA LEU A 11 -23.20 21.24 -34.75
C LEU A 11 -22.52 21.71 -33.42
N ALA A 12 -23.04 22.79 -32.81
CA ALA A 12 -22.53 23.32 -31.55
C ALA A 12 -22.99 22.50 -30.32
N LEU A 13 -24.09 21.77 -30.42
CA LEU A 13 -24.66 20.95 -29.33
C LEU A 13 -24.02 19.56 -29.23
N PHE A 14 -23.30 19.10 -30.27
CA PHE A 14 -22.64 17.79 -30.28
C PHE A 14 -21.25 17.79 -29.67
N ILE A 15 -20.64 18.97 -29.46
CA ILE A 15 -19.27 19.09 -28.90
C ILE A 15 -19.27 19.09 -27.36
N THR A 16 -20.42 19.29 -26.70
CA THR A 16 -20.53 19.38 -25.24
C THR A 16 -20.79 18.04 -24.54
N PHE A 17 -20.95 16.93 -25.27
CA PHE A 17 -21.07 15.58 -24.72
C PHE A 17 -19.88 14.68 -25.11
N LEU A 18 -18.65 15.19 -25.04
CA LEU A 18 -17.50 14.30 -24.83
C LEU A 18 -17.62 13.79 -23.40
N PRO A 19 -17.82 12.47 -23.19
CA PRO A 19 -17.76 11.93 -21.85
C PRO A 19 -16.36 12.28 -21.33
N PHE A 20 -16.31 13.03 -20.26
CA PHE A 20 -15.11 13.25 -19.47
C PHE A 20 -14.65 11.85 -19.05
N CYS A 21 -13.77 11.25 -19.85
CA CYS A 21 -13.25 9.92 -19.61
C CYS A 21 -12.22 10.07 -18.47
N PRO A 22 -12.48 9.58 -17.25
CA PRO A 22 -11.55 9.68 -16.12
C PRO A 22 -10.39 8.68 -16.27
N LEU A 23 -9.89 8.50 -17.49
CA LEU A 23 -8.88 7.49 -17.85
C LEU A 23 -7.47 7.71 -17.26
N PRO A 24 -6.96 8.93 -16.99
CA PRO A 24 -5.57 9.04 -16.56
C PRO A 24 -5.33 8.56 -15.12
N LEU A 25 -6.26 8.82 -14.19
CA LEU A 25 -6.05 8.51 -12.77
C LEU A 25 -6.08 6.99 -12.50
N TYR A 26 -7.03 6.28 -13.10
CA TYR A 26 -7.13 4.82 -12.97
C TYR A 26 -5.92 4.09 -13.54
N ALA A 27 -5.44 4.53 -14.72
CA ALA A 27 -4.27 3.94 -15.36
C ALA A 27 -2.98 4.17 -14.54
N GLN A 28 -2.85 5.32 -13.86
CA GLN A 28 -1.72 5.60 -12.99
C GLN A 28 -1.75 4.69 -11.76
N THR A 29 -2.88 4.56 -11.09
CA THR A 29 -3.04 3.67 -9.93
C THR A 29 -2.72 2.21 -10.28
N GLN A 30 -3.13 1.72 -11.46
CA GLN A 30 -2.79 0.36 -11.90
C GLN A 30 -1.28 0.16 -12.10
N LYS A 31 -0.56 1.16 -12.62
CA LYS A 31 0.90 1.11 -12.73
C LYS A 31 1.57 1.07 -11.36
N GLU A 32 1.08 1.84 -10.41
CA GLU A 32 1.56 1.84 -9.01
C GLU A 32 1.31 0.49 -8.34
N VAL A 33 0.13 -0.10 -8.51
CA VAL A 33 -0.19 -1.45 -8.01
C VAL A 33 0.83 -2.47 -8.52
N GLN A 34 1.10 -2.50 -9.84
CA GLN A 34 2.05 -3.42 -10.44
C GLN A 34 3.48 -3.17 -9.94
N TYR A 35 3.88 -1.90 -9.83
CA TYR A 35 5.18 -1.52 -9.33
C TYR A 35 5.38 -1.98 -7.88
N ILE A 36 4.44 -1.69 -6.98
CA ILE A 36 4.51 -2.08 -5.57
C ILE A 36 4.50 -3.60 -5.43
N LYS A 37 3.68 -4.30 -6.22
CA LYS A 37 3.66 -5.76 -6.23
C LYS A 37 5.01 -6.36 -6.64
N ALA A 38 5.65 -5.80 -7.65
CA ALA A 38 6.99 -6.21 -8.08
C ALA A 38 8.06 -5.84 -7.04
N TYR A 39 7.92 -4.68 -6.39
CA TYR A 39 8.83 -4.22 -5.34
C TYR A 39 8.80 -5.13 -4.10
N LEU A 40 7.64 -5.59 -3.67
CA LEU A 40 7.49 -6.45 -2.50
C LEU A 40 7.75 -7.93 -2.82
N GLY A 41 7.27 -8.41 -3.97
CA GLY A 41 7.27 -9.84 -4.31
C GLY A 41 8.66 -10.46 -4.42
N GLY A 42 8.91 -11.50 -3.61
CA GLY A 42 10.21 -12.18 -3.53
C GLY A 42 11.23 -11.48 -2.63
N HIS A 43 10.84 -10.44 -1.90
CA HIS A 43 11.74 -9.67 -1.05
C HIS A 43 11.38 -9.79 0.44
N GLU A 44 12.40 -9.66 1.25
CA GLU A 44 12.31 -9.44 2.69
C GLU A 44 12.32 -7.92 2.94
N VAL A 45 11.33 -7.47 3.71
CA VAL A 45 11.11 -6.06 3.99
C VAL A 45 11.05 -5.86 5.50
N GLN A 46 11.88 -4.95 6.00
CA GLN A 46 11.80 -4.51 7.38
C GLN A 46 10.84 -3.33 7.49
N VAL A 47 9.87 -3.44 8.40
CA VAL A 47 8.92 -2.39 8.73
C VAL A 47 9.13 -1.99 10.19
N THR A 48 9.28 -0.68 10.43
CA THR A 48 9.41 -0.16 11.79
C THR A 48 8.40 0.96 12.01
N TYR A 49 7.73 0.91 13.13
CA TYR A 49 6.81 1.97 13.53
C TYR A 49 6.73 2.08 15.05
N ARG A 50 6.11 3.15 15.51
CA ARG A 50 5.93 3.42 16.92
C ARG A 50 4.47 3.76 17.20
N GLU A 51 3.96 3.19 18.28
CA GLU A 51 2.65 3.55 18.83
C GLU A 51 2.81 4.21 20.20
N GLY A 52 1.96 5.21 20.47
CA GLY A 52 1.97 5.94 21.74
C GLY A 52 2.84 7.19 21.73
N GLY A 53 2.95 7.83 22.91
CA GLY A 53 3.64 9.10 23.08
C GLY A 53 5.17 9.01 23.05
N PRO A 54 5.87 10.16 23.04
CA PRO A 54 7.33 10.21 22.94
C PRO A 54 8.07 9.58 24.13
N ILE A 55 7.42 9.49 25.30
CA ILE A 55 8.05 8.99 26.53
C ILE A 55 7.69 7.53 26.82
N TYR A 56 6.47 7.10 26.50
CA TYR A 56 5.94 5.77 26.82
C TYR A 56 5.37 5.07 25.59
N GLY A 57 6.14 5.03 24.50
CA GLY A 57 5.72 4.35 23.26
C GLY A 57 6.18 2.91 23.20
N THR A 58 5.47 2.13 22.39
CA THR A 58 5.90 0.80 21.98
C THR A 58 6.50 0.89 20.59
N PHE A 59 7.73 0.40 20.44
CA PHE A 59 8.39 0.26 19.13
C PHE A 59 8.09 -1.12 18.57
N PHE A 60 7.77 -1.15 17.28
CA PHE A 60 7.51 -2.37 16.54
C PHE A 60 8.55 -2.54 15.45
N PHE A 61 9.07 -3.74 15.34
CA PHE A 61 10.03 -4.17 14.33
C PHE A 61 9.44 -5.41 13.67
N LEU A 62 9.20 -5.34 12.37
CA LEU A 62 8.61 -6.44 11.61
C LEU A 62 9.55 -6.79 10.46
N ASP A 63 9.96 -8.05 10.38
CA ASP A 63 10.64 -8.61 9.22
C ASP A 63 9.59 -9.43 8.44
N VAL A 64 9.24 -8.94 7.25
CA VAL A 64 8.17 -9.52 6.43
C VAL A 64 8.76 -10.09 5.14
N HIS A 65 8.61 -11.38 4.95
CA HIS A 65 8.96 -12.07 3.71
C HIS A 65 7.75 -12.12 2.78
N PHE A 66 7.72 -11.29 1.75
CA PHE A 66 6.67 -11.29 0.74
C PHE A 66 7.00 -12.28 -0.37
N CYS A 67 6.42 -13.46 -0.29
CA CYS A 67 6.64 -14.51 -1.29
C CYS A 67 6.00 -14.16 -2.63
N ALA A 68 6.69 -14.41 -3.74
CA ALA A 68 6.15 -14.21 -5.09
C ALA A 68 4.87 -15.03 -5.37
N SER A 69 4.61 -16.07 -4.56
CA SER A 69 3.38 -16.88 -4.61
C SER A 69 2.15 -16.18 -4.00
N GLY A 70 2.28 -14.97 -3.47
CA GLY A 70 1.20 -14.27 -2.74
C GLY A 70 1.05 -14.70 -1.28
N ARG A 71 2.02 -15.44 -0.72
CA ARG A 71 2.10 -15.73 0.72
C ARG A 71 3.04 -14.74 1.41
N TYR A 72 2.82 -14.50 2.69
CA TYR A 72 3.80 -13.80 3.54
C TYR A 72 4.14 -14.61 4.78
N LEU A 73 5.33 -14.37 5.29
CA LEU A 73 5.78 -14.78 6.62
C LEU A 73 6.25 -13.52 7.34
N LEU A 74 5.82 -13.34 8.58
CA LEU A 74 6.14 -12.20 9.40
C LEU A 74 6.78 -12.65 10.71
N PHE A 75 7.87 -12.02 11.06
CA PHE A 75 8.54 -12.13 12.36
C PHE A 75 8.47 -10.75 13.01
N GLY A 76 7.70 -10.65 14.07
CA GLY A 76 7.45 -9.39 14.77
C GLY A 76 8.14 -9.35 16.12
N GLN A 77 8.61 -8.16 16.49
CA GLN A 77 9.08 -7.84 17.82
C GLN A 77 8.50 -6.51 18.27
N SER A 78 7.99 -6.43 19.47
CA SER A 78 7.65 -5.15 20.11
C SER A 78 8.51 -4.91 21.34
N ARG A 79 8.91 -3.66 21.53
CA ARG A 79 9.69 -3.20 22.69
C ARG A 79 8.95 -2.04 23.36
N LYS A 80 8.55 -2.26 24.60
CA LYS A 80 7.86 -1.24 25.40
C LYS A 80 8.76 -0.85 26.58
N GLN A 81 9.06 0.44 26.65
CA GLN A 81 9.78 0.98 27.81
C GLN A 81 8.79 1.25 28.94
N THR A 82 9.04 0.71 30.11
CA THR A 82 8.21 0.93 31.28
C THR A 82 8.70 2.14 32.07
N VAL A 83 7.81 2.70 32.91
CA VAL A 83 8.09 3.86 33.78
C VAL A 83 9.29 3.61 34.73
N LEU A 84 9.56 2.34 35.08
CA LEU A 84 10.65 1.93 35.95
C LEU A 84 11.96 1.69 35.21
N GLY A 85 12.04 2.01 33.94
CA GLY A 85 13.24 1.81 33.12
C GLY A 85 13.45 0.37 32.62
N ASN A 86 12.56 -0.56 32.94
CA ASN A 86 12.61 -1.93 32.41
C ASN A 86 12.07 -1.95 30.98
N GLU A 87 12.67 -2.74 30.12
CA GLU A 87 12.20 -2.98 28.77
C GLU A 87 11.40 -4.30 28.74
N GLN A 88 10.18 -4.24 28.22
CA GLN A 88 9.38 -5.42 27.93
C GLN A 88 9.46 -5.73 26.43
N VAL A 89 9.97 -6.92 26.10
CA VAL A 89 10.10 -7.40 24.72
C VAL A 89 9.13 -8.55 24.50
N ASN A 90 8.32 -8.44 23.44
CA ASN A 90 7.46 -9.53 22.99
C ASN A 90 7.80 -9.86 21.53
N ASN A 91 7.91 -11.16 21.24
CA ASN A 91 8.12 -11.68 19.89
C ASN A 91 6.90 -12.47 19.45
N TRP A 92 6.54 -12.37 18.15
CA TRP A 92 5.46 -13.17 17.56
C TRP A 92 5.76 -13.47 16.10
N ASN A 93 5.10 -14.48 15.58
CA ASN A 93 5.14 -14.82 14.17
C ASN A 93 3.72 -14.79 13.61
N ASP A 94 3.60 -14.43 12.35
CA ASP A 94 2.35 -14.49 11.59
C ASP A 94 2.63 -14.94 10.16
N SER A 95 1.60 -15.43 9.50
CA SER A 95 1.67 -15.86 8.11
C SER A 95 0.29 -15.78 7.47
N GLY A 96 0.28 -15.68 6.16
CA GLY A 96 -0.99 -15.62 5.43
C GLY A 96 -0.78 -15.37 3.95
N SER A 97 -1.74 -14.67 3.35
CA SER A 97 -1.69 -14.22 1.97
C SER A 97 -1.62 -12.71 1.88
N TRP A 98 -1.00 -12.22 0.82
CA TRP A 98 -0.91 -10.80 0.50
C TRP A 98 -1.15 -10.53 -0.97
N ASP A 99 -1.62 -9.36 -1.27
CA ASP A 99 -1.72 -8.81 -2.62
C ASP A 99 -1.64 -7.27 -2.57
N VAL A 100 -1.41 -6.66 -3.71
CA VAL A 100 -1.54 -5.21 -3.87
C VAL A 100 -2.77 -4.93 -4.72
N VAL A 101 -3.65 -4.12 -4.18
CA VAL A 101 -4.96 -3.81 -4.75
C VAL A 101 -5.15 -2.31 -4.89
N THR A 102 -6.17 -1.90 -5.66
CA THR A 102 -6.64 -0.52 -5.63
C THR A 102 -7.67 -0.36 -4.52
N PHE A 103 -7.42 0.56 -3.61
CA PHE A 103 -8.34 0.90 -2.53
C PHE A 103 -8.51 2.42 -2.44
N GLN A 104 -9.73 2.91 -2.54
CA GLN A 104 -10.09 4.34 -2.52
C GLN A 104 -9.26 5.21 -3.50
N GLY A 105 -8.94 4.68 -4.68
CA GLY A 105 -8.16 5.39 -5.69
C GLY A 105 -6.63 5.33 -5.50
N HIS A 106 -6.14 4.63 -4.48
CA HIS A 106 -4.71 4.43 -4.19
C HIS A 106 -4.31 2.97 -4.33
N ALA A 107 -3.02 2.73 -4.57
CA ALA A 107 -2.45 1.40 -4.41
C ALA A 107 -2.39 1.06 -2.91
N ALA A 108 -2.74 -0.16 -2.54
CA ALA A 108 -2.75 -0.58 -1.15
C ALA A 108 -2.29 -2.04 -1.01
N LEU A 109 -1.49 -2.30 0.01
CA LEU A 109 -1.15 -3.65 0.44
C LEU A 109 -2.34 -4.22 1.22
N GLN A 110 -2.89 -5.31 0.72
CA GLN A 110 -3.90 -6.10 1.43
C GLN A 110 -3.25 -7.38 1.96
N TYR A 111 -3.52 -7.73 3.20
CA TYR A 111 -3.11 -9.02 3.73
C TYR A 111 -4.25 -9.70 4.50
N VAL A 112 -4.20 -11.02 4.51
CA VAL A 112 -5.10 -11.88 5.27
C VAL A 112 -4.25 -12.89 6.03
N ALA A 113 -4.24 -12.77 7.35
CA ALA A 113 -3.52 -13.69 8.22
C ALA A 113 -4.18 -15.07 8.27
N THR A 114 -3.42 -16.10 8.57
CA THR A 114 -3.94 -17.46 8.77
C THR A 114 -4.96 -17.51 9.92
N SER A 115 -4.87 -16.62 10.90
CA SER A 115 -5.86 -16.43 11.97
C SER A 115 -7.19 -15.86 11.49
N GLY A 116 -7.28 -15.37 10.25
CA GLY A 116 -8.44 -14.68 9.68
C GLY A 116 -8.42 -13.17 9.87
N ALA A 117 -7.45 -12.60 10.57
CA ALA A 117 -7.25 -11.16 10.63
C ALA A 117 -6.89 -10.62 9.24
N ARG A 118 -7.42 -9.46 8.88
CA ARG A 118 -7.18 -8.81 7.59
C ARG A 118 -7.03 -7.31 7.77
N ASP A 119 -6.21 -6.70 6.93
CA ASP A 119 -6.08 -5.26 6.87
C ASP A 119 -5.71 -4.79 5.45
N ILE A 120 -5.89 -3.49 5.20
CA ILE A 120 -5.55 -2.82 3.95
C ILE A 120 -4.74 -1.58 4.30
N ILE A 121 -3.49 -1.53 3.85
CA ILE A 121 -2.53 -0.47 4.13
C ILE A 121 -2.31 0.32 2.85
N PRO A 122 -2.78 1.58 2.75
CA PRO A 122 -2.46 2.44 1.62
C PRO A 122 -0.96 2.64 1.49
N MET A 123 -0.48 2.58 0.24
CA MET A 123 0.93 2.64 -0.11
C MET A 123 1.18 3.77 -1.11
N GLU A 124 2.38 4.31 -1.12
CA GLU A 124 2.85 5.27 -2.13
C GLU A 124 4.22 4.88 -2.68
N VAL A 125 4.50 5.32 -3.90
CA VAL A 125 5.82 5.23 -4.53
C VAL A 125 6.47 6.59 -4.45
N LEU A 126 7.59 6.68 -3.74
CA LEU A 126 8.36 7.92 -3.61
C LEU A 126 9.10 8.25 -4.92
N PRO A 127 9.52 9.53 -5.12
CA PRO A 127 10.25 9.93 -6.33
C PRO A 127 11.56 9.17 -6.58
N ASP A 128 12.17 8.63 -5.52
CA ASP A 128 13.38 7.79 -5.59
C ASP A 128 13.08 6.30 -5.86
N GLY A 129 11.82 5.93 -6.08
CA GLY A 129 11.37 4.58 -6.37
C GLY A 129 11.15 3.70 -5.12
N ARG A 130 11.38 4.20 -3.92
CA ARG A 130 11.04 3.47 -2.71
C ARG A 130 9.53 3.42 -2.52
N VAL A 131 9.06 2.33 -1.95
CA VAL A 131 7.66 2.15 -1.57
C VAL A 131 7.49 2.45 -0.09
N HIS A 132 6.45 3.18 0.26
CA HIS A 132 6.21 3.62 1.63
C HIS A 132 4.73 3.41 2.01
N PRO A 133 4.41 2.94 3.23
CA PRO A 133 3.05 2.93 3.73
C PRO A 133 2.63 4.34 4.19
N LEU A 134 1.43 4.77 3.83
CA LEU A 134 0.89 6.08 4.23
C LEU A 134 0.58 6.18 5.74
N THR A 135 0.81 5.14 6.51
CA THR A 135 0.62 5.09 7.97
C THR A 135 1.75 5.77 8.76
N GLY A 136 2.80 6.25 8.10
CA GLY A 136 3.98 6.84 8.75
C GLY A 136 4.98 5.80 9.27
N ALA A 137 4.77 4.50 9.02
CA ALA A 137 5.75 3.46 9.29
C ALA A 137 6.93 3.59 8.31
N SER A 138 8.15 3.32 8.76
CA SER A 138 9.32 3.20 7.88
C SER A 138 9.35 1.80 7.28
N MET A 139 9.65 1.70 5.98
CA MET A 139 9.75 0.43 5.26
C MET A 139 11.00 0.39 4.39
N GLN A 140 11.74 -0.71 4.46
CA GLN A 140 12.98 -0.90 3.72
C GLN A 140 13.13 -2.35 3.25
N GLN A 141 13.49 -2.56 1.99
CA GLN A 141 13.95 -3.87 1.52
C GLN A 141 15.31 -4.18 2.15
N ILE A 142 15.45 -5.37 2.73
CA ILE A 142 16.70 -5.80 3.39
C ILE A 142 17.27 -7.09 2.79
N GLY A 143 16.52 -7.79 1.96
CA GLY A 143 16.99 -9.05 1.38
C GLY A 143 15.97 -9.73 0.46
N ARG A 144 16.23 -11.00 0.21
CA ARG A 144 15.31 -11.88 -0.51
C ARG A 144 14.42 -12.65 0.47
N ALA A 145 13.16 -12.78 0.12
CA ALA A 145 12.21 -13.54 0.94
C ALA A 145 12.62 -15.02 1.06
N GLN A 146 12.53 -15.54 2.27
CA GLN A 146 12.73 -16.95 2.58
C GLN A 146 11.35 -17.64 2.64
N CYS A 147 10.92 -18.16 1.52
CA CYS A 147 9.57 -18.71 1.31
C CYS A 147 9.58 -20.24 1.26
N LYS A 148 10.00 -20.89 2.31
CA LYS A 148 9.97 -22.35 2.43
C LYS A 148 8.71 -22.83 3.13
#